data_f415664dda948daac8d09f2acea668a1
#
_entry.id   f415664dda948daac8d09f2acea668a1
#
_cell.length_a   1.000
_cell.length_b   1.000
_cell.length_c   1.000
_cell.angle_alpha   90.00
_cell.angle_beta   90.00
_cell.angle_gamma   90.00
#
_symmetry.space_group_name_H-M   'P 1'
#
loop_
_entity.id
_entity.type
_entity.pdbx_description
1 polymer ?
#
loop_
_entity_poly.entity_id
_entity_poly.type
_entity_poly.pdbx_seq_one_letter_code
_entity_poly.pdbx_strand_id
1 'polypeptide(L)'
;MNKAELVAAVAAKAGISKKDADAAVAAVVDSVVEAMKAGDKVSLFGFGTFEVKARAARTGINPKTKEKIQIAATKAPAFKAAKALKDAVK
;
A
#
# COMPACT_ATOMS: atom_id res chain seq x y z
N MET A 1 -2.91 -7.64 14.06
CA MET A 1 -2.39 -8.72 13.17
C MET A 1 -1.05 -8.31 12.57
N ASN A 2 -0.06 -9.14 12.75
CA ASN A 2 1.25 -8.92 12.11
C ASN A 2 1.42 -9.84 10.90
N LYS A 3 2.57 -9.77 10.24
CA LYS A 3 2.85 -10.59 9.06
C LYS A 3 2.74 -12.09 9.36
N ALA A 4 3.27 -12.53 10.49
CA ALA A 4 3.25 -13.95 10.86
C ALA A 4 1.81 -14.47 11.05
N GLU A 5 0.97 -13.68 11.69
CA GLU A 5 -0.44 -14.01 11.87
C GLU A 5 -1.19 -14.03 10.55
N LEU A 6 -0.88 -13.08 9.66
CA LEU A 6 -1.46 -13.04 8.32
C LEU A 6 -1.07 -14.27 7.51
N VAL A 7 0.20 -14.67 7.56
CA VAL A 7 0.70 -15.88 6.87
C VAL A 7 -0.04 -17.12 7.36
N ALA A 8 -0.22 -17.25 8.68
CA ALA A 8 -0.95 -18.38 9.25
C ALA A 8 -2.41 -18.41 8.78
N ALA A 9 -3.06 -17.27 8.74
CA ALA A 9 -4.44 -17.16 8.25
C ALA A 9 -4.55 -17.53 6.77
N VAL A 10 -3.62 -17.06 5.95
CA VAL A 10 -3.58 -17.37 4.52
C VAL A 10 -3.36 -18.87 4.31
N ALA A 11 -2.43 -19.47 5.05
CA ALA A 11 -2.16 -20.91 4.96
C ALA A 11 -3.42 -21.73 5.25
N ALA A 12 -4.15 -21.36 6.30
CA ALA A 12 -5.38 -22.06 6.67
C ALA A 12 -6.48 -21.90 5.63
N LYS A 13 -6.67 -20.69 5.13
CA LYS A 13 -7.73 -20.40 4.15
C LYS A 13 -7.45 -20.98 2.77
N ALA A 14 -6.20 -20.96 2.34
CA ALA A 14 -5.80 -21.47 1.03
C ALA A 14 -5.51 -22.96 1.02
N GLY A 15 -5.41 -23.60 2.18
CA GLY A 15 -5.07 -25.01 2.28
C GLY A 15 -3.65 -25.32 1.87
N ILE A 16 -2.71 -24.42 2.17
CA ILE A 16 -1.29 -24.56 1.82
C ILE A 16 -0.44 -24.52 3.09
N SER A 17 0.84 -24.90 2.97
CA SER A 17 1.78 -24.84 4.09
C SER A 17 2.07 -23.38 4.47
N LYS A 18 2.56 -23.17 5.69
CA LYS A 18 2.99 -21.84 6.14
C LYS A 18 4.13 -21.30 5.30
N LYS A 19 5.03 -22.18 4.84
CA LYS A 19 6.14 -21.81 3.96
C LYS A 19 5.62 -21.26 2.63
N ASP A 20 4.67 -21.95 2.01
CA ASP A 20 4.06 -21.49 0.76
C ASP A 20 3.25 -20.22 0.96
N ALA A 21 2.53 -20.12 2.08
CA ALA A 21 1.76 -18.93 2.43
C ALA A 21 2.67 -17.71 2.65
N ASP A 22 3.82 -17.91 3.29
CA ASP A 22 4.80 -16.84 3.50
C ASP A 22 5.33 -16.32 2.15
N ALA A 23 5.67 -17.24 1.25
CA ALA A 23 6.12 -16.89 -0.10
C ALA A 23 5.02 -16.18 -0.88
N ALA A 24 3.78 -16.63 -0.77
CA ALA A 24 2.64 -16.03 -1.45
C ALA A 24 2.36 -14.62 -0.96
N VAL A 25 2.37 -14.39 0.35
CA VAL A 25 2.16 -13.07 0.95
C VAL A 25 3.27 -12.11 0.53
N ALA A 26 4.52 -12.56 0.58
CA ALA A 26 5.66 -11.75 0.14
C ALA A 26 5.55 -11.40 -1.35
N ALA A 27 5.17 -12.36 -2.18
CA ALA A 27 5.00 -12.14 -3.62
C ALA A 27 3.90 -11.12 -3.92
N VAL A 28 2.79 -11.17 -3.19
CA VAL A 28 1.70 -10.20 -3.36
C VAL A 28 2.17 -8.80 -3.01
N VAL A 29 2.83 -8.64 -1.88
CA VAL A 29 3.35 -7.33 -1.44
C VAL A 29 4.37 -6.79 -2.44
N ASP A 30 5.31 -7.62 -2.88
CA ASP A 30 6.34 -7.21 -3.85
C ASP A 30 5.71 -6.83 -5.19
N SER A 31 4.72 -7.57 -5.65
CA SER A 31 4.03 -7.28 -6.90
C SER A 31 3.30 -5.94 -6.85
N VAL A 32 2.64 -5.65 -5.72
CA VAL A 32 1.97 -4.36 -5.51
C VAL A 32 2.99 -3.23 -5.53
N VAL A 33 4.10 -3.40 -4.82
CA VAL A 33 5.17 -2.39 -4.76
C VAL A 33 5.75 -2.12 -6.15
N GLU A 34 6.03 -3.17 -6.91
CA GLU A 34 6.58 -3.03 -8.27
C GLU A 34 5.62 -2.32 -9.21
N ALA A 35 4.33 -2.65 -9.14
CA ALA A 35 3.31 -1.97 -9.93
C ALA A 35 3.23 -0.49 -9.59
N MET A 36 3.29 -0.16 -8.30
CA MET A 36 3.25 1.22 -7.85
C MET A 36 4.51 1.99 -8.27
N LYS A 37 5.67 1.36 -8.26
CA LYS A 37 6.91 1.98 -8.76
C LYS A 37 6.80 2.33 -10.25
N ALA A 38 6.11 1.51 -11.01
CA ALA A 38 5.87 1.75 -12.44
C ALA A 38 4.76 2.77 -12.69
N GLY A 39 4.10 3.26 -11.66
CA GLY A 39 3.01 4.21 -11.78
C GLY A 39 1.65 3.59 -12.05
N ASP A 40 1.55 2.27 -11.94
CA ASP A 40 0.30 1.56 -12.12
C ASP A 40 -0.53 1.51 -10.85
N LYS A 41 -1.82 1.33 -11.02
CA LYS A 41 -2.76 1.07 -9.93
C LYS A 41 -2.95 -0.43 -9.79
N VAL A 42 -3.12 -0.89 -8.55
CA VAL A 42 -3.47 -2.28 -8.27
C VAL A 42 -4.88 -2.28 -7.69
N SER A 43 -5.84 -2.71 -8.50
CA SER A 43 -7.24 -2.78 -8.10
C SER A 43 -7.60 -4.21 -7.71
N LEU A 44 -8.05 -4.39 -6.46
CA LEU A 44 -8.49 -5.68 -5.94
C LEU A 44 -9.99 -5.63 -5.72
N PHE A 45 -10.70 -6.42 -6.49
CA PHE A 45 -12.17 -6.46 -6.43
C PHE A 45 -12.65 -6.78 -5.03
N GLY A 46 -13.55 -5.95 -4.51
CA GLY A 46 -14.11 -6.14 -3.18
C GLY A 46 -13.20 -5.77 -2.01
N PHE A 47 -11.98 -5.31 -2.30
CA PHE A 47 -11.02 -4.93 -1.26
C PHE A 47 -10.66 -3.45 -1.35
N GLY A 48 -10.06 -3.04 -2.45
CA GLY A 48 -9.67 -1.65 -2.64
C GLY A 48 -8.66 -1.50 -3.75
N THR A 49 -8.15 -0.29 -3.89
CA THR A 49 -7.18 0.05 -4.92
C THR A 49 -5.94 0.68 -4.28
N PHE A 50 -4.77 0.13 -4.63
CA PHE A 50 -3.49 0.74 -4.31
C PHE A 50 -3.10 1.64 -5.47
N GLU A 51 -2.80 2.90 -5.16
CA GLU A 51 -2.42 3.87 -6.19
C GLU A 51 -1.29 4.74 -5.70
N VAL A 52 -0.60 5.39 -6.64
CA VAL A 52 0.45 6.34 -6.32
C VAL A 52 -0.05 7.72 -6.67
N LYS A 53 -0.01 8.62 -5.69
CA LYS A 53 -0.34 10.02 -5.89
C LYS A 53 0.95 10.81 -6.05
N ALA A 54 1.07 11.53 -7.16
CA ALA A 54 2.18 12.45 -7.35
C ALA A 54 1.85 13.76 -6.65
N ARG A 55 2.81 14.28 -5.90
CA ARG A 55 2.72 15.59 -5.29
C ARG A 55 3.67 16.51 -6.03
N ALA A 56 3.13 17.61 -6.55
CA ALA A 56 3.95 18.60 -7.26
C ALA A 56 4.93 19.28 -6.31
N ALA A 57 6.06 19.72 -6.85
CA ALA A 57 7.01 20.54 -6.10
C ALA A 57 6.32 21.83 -5.64
N ARG A 58 6.61 22.25 -4.44
CA ARG A 58 6.04 23.48 -3.88
C ARG A 58 7.04 24.17 -2.97
N THR A 59 6.80 25.45 -2.74
CA THR A 59 7.60 26.24 -1.79
C THR A 59 6.92 26.21 -0.44
N GLY A 60 7.66 25.80 0.58
CA GLY A 60 7.22 25.84 1.97
C GLY A 60 8.02 26.83 2.79
N ILE A 61 7.64 27.00 4.04
CA ILE A 61 8.35 27.87 4.97
C ILE A 61 8.83 27.02 6.15
N ASN A 62 10.13 27.10 6.45
CA ASN A 62 10.68 26.43 7.62
C ASN A 62 10.18 27.15 8.89
N PRO A 63 9.42 26.48 9.77
CA PRO A 63 8.85 27.13 10.96
C PRO A 63 9.89 27.61 11.99
N LYS A 64 11.09 27.02 11.97
CA LYS A 64 12.17 27.43 12.91
C LYS A 64 12.92 28.65 12.44
N THR A 65 13.26 28.72 11.16
CA THR A 65 14.09 29.81 10.61
C THR A 65 13.28 30.80 9.79
N LYS A 66 12.04 30.46 9.46
CA LYS A 66 11.15 31.23 8.58
C LYS A 66 11.71 31.45 7.18
N GLU A 67 12.68 30.62 6.80
CA GLU A 67 13.24 30.64 5.47
C GLU A 67 12.34 29.88 4.51
N LYS A 68 12.29 30.33 3.26
CA LYS A 68 11.59 29.59 2.21
C LYS A 68 12.40 28.38 1.83
N ILE A 69 11.75 27.23 1.86
CA ILE A 69 12.34 25.97 1.40
C ILE A 69 11.53 25.44 0.23
N GLN A 70 12.22 24.81 -0.71
CA GLN A 70 11.56 24.18 -1.84
C GLN A 70 11.34 22.71 -1.51
N ILE A 71 10.08 22.30 -1.53
CA ILE A 71 9.70 20.91 -1.32
C ILE A 71 9.65 20.25 -2.69
N ALA A 72 10.54 19.26 -2.90
CA ALA A 72 10.63 18.54 -4.17
C ALA A 72 9.35 17.77 -4.46
N ALA A 73 9.08 17.54 -5.74
CA ALA A 73 8.00 16.67 -6.15
C ALA A 73 8.23 15.26 -5.60
N THR A 74 7.18 14.67 -5.02
CA THR A 74 7.25 13.34 -4.43
C THR A 74 6.09 12.49 -4.91
N LYS A 75 6.28 11.17 -4.81
CA LYS A 75 5.21 10.20 -5.03
C LYS A 75 4.88 9.56 -3.71
N ALA A 76 3.60 9.48 -3.38
CA ALA A 76 3.14 8.88 -2.13
C ALA A 76 2.19 7.72 -2.44
N PRO A 77 2.39 6.54 -1.82
CA PRO A 77 1.45 5.45 -1.96
C PRO A 77 0.14 5.80 -1.24
N ALA A 78 -0.97 5.37 -1.82
CA ALA A 78 -2.28 5.57 -1.23
C ALA A 78 -3.12 4.31 -1.41
N PHE A 79 -3.99 4.05 -0.45
CA PHE A 79 -4.93 2.94 -0.52
C PHE A 79 -6.34 3.49 -0.41
N LYS A 80 -7.18 3.14 -1.38
CA LYS A 80 -8.58 3.55 -1.41
C LYS A 80 -9.45 2.32 -1.21
N ALA A 81 -10.11 2.23 -0.06
CA ALA A 81 -10.95 1.09 0.27
C ALA A 81 -12.17 1.00 -0.64
N ALA A 82 -12.49 -0.22 -1.08
CA ALA A 82 -13.71 -0.46 -1.83
C ALA A 82 -14.92 -0.42 -0.89
N LYS A 83 -16.09 -0.16 -1.45
CA LYS A 83 -17.33 -0.13 -0.68
C LYS A 83 -17.56 -1.44 0.07
N ALA A 84 -17.29 -2.57 -0.56
CA ALA A 84 -17.44 -3.88 0.07
C ALA A 84 -16.57 -4.03 1.32
N LEU A 85 -15.33 -3.51 1.27
CA LEU A 85 -14.44 -3.53 2.43
C LEU A 85 -14.96 -2.61 3.54
N LYS A 86 -15.42 -1.43 3.19
CA LYS A 86 -15.99 -0.49 4.17
C LYS A 86 -17.21 -1.08 4.88
N ASP A 87 -18.06 -1.76 4.13
CA ASP A 87 -19.25 -2.40 4.67
C ASP A 87 -18.88 -3.60 5.56
N ALA A 88 -17.82 -4.32 5.21
CA ALA A 88 -17.37 -5.49 5.97
C ALA A 88 -16.81 -5.15 7.36
N VAL A 89 -16.23 -3.96 7.53
CA VAL A 89 -15.60 -3.52 8.78
C VAL A 89 -16.45 -2.53 9.56
N LYS A 90 -17.63 -2.29 9.11
CA LYS A 90 -18.56 -1.31 9.68
C LYS A 90 -19.09 -1.73 11.05
#